data_0722f624511aa293ff1014e46df4105d
#
_entry.id   0722f624511aa293ff1014e46df4105d
#
_cell.length_a   1.000
_cell.length_b   1.000
_cell.length_c   1.000
_cell.angle_alpha   90.00
_cell.angle_beta   90.00
_cell.angle_gamma   90.00
#
_symmetry.space_group_name_H-M   'P 1'
#
loop_
_entity.id
_entity.type
_entity.pdbx_description
1 polymer ?
#
loop_
_entity_poly.entity_id
_entity_poly.type
_entity_poly.pdbx_seq_one_letter_code
_entity_poly.pdbx_strand_id
1 'polypeptide(L)'
;MAHLAGLSTDEVARREERAPGLLERLAQTLAVASPEMFITTGEHPMPVEAEEDLVTKMTERVIAEAAAEGRVVLVGRGAQAVLATRPNALHVYVIGSKPFRRKVAIERLGVDPAKVDKVIDETDQHRDQYVKAHYGRDRQDLTQYDLVVNAERLGFEGAADLIVAEVKRRRWV
;
A
#
# COMPACT_ATOMS: atom_id res chain seq x y z
N MET A 1 1.91 17.06 2.01
CA MET A 1 1.98 16.13 3.19
C MET A 1 2.50 16.79 4.45
N ALA A 2 3.51 17.66 4.40
CA ALA A 2 4.06 18.36 5.59
C ALA A 2 3.03 19.21 6.36
N HIS A 3 2.03 19.78 5.71
CA HIS A 3 1.00 20.63 6.34
C HIS A 3 0.02 19.93 7.30
N LEU A 4 -0.16 18.60 7.16
CA LEU A 4 -1.13 17.85 7.98
C LEU A 4 -0.63 17.44 9.36
N ALA A 5 0.68 17.45 9.58
CA ALA A 5 1.29 17.03 10.86
C ALA A 5 1.89 18.19 11.68
N GLY A 6 1.80 19.44 11.21
CA GLY A 6 2.46 20.58 11.88
C GLY A 6 3.99 20.50 11.86
N LEU A 7 4.56 19.65 11.01
CA LEU A 7 6.00 19.49 10.85
C LEU A 7 6.48 20.38 9.70
N SER A 8 7.64 21.02 9.89
CA SER A 8 8.29 21.76 8.81
C SER A 8 8.82 20.81 7.74
N THR A 9 8.95 21.30 6.50
CA THR A 9 9.58 20.54 5.40
C THR A 9 10.96 20.01 5.76
N ASP A 10 11.71 20.75 6.56
CA ASP A 10 13.06 20.38 7.04
C ASP A 10 13.03 19.28 8.10
N GLU A 11 11.96 19.17 8.89
CA GLU A 11 11.78 18.08 9.86
C GLU A 11 11.37 16.78 9.18
N VAL A 12 10.59 16.87 8.11
CA VAL A 12 10.24 15.70 7.27
C VAL A 12 11.50 15.19 6.57
N ALA A 13 12.30 16.09 5.95
CA ALA A 13 13.55 15.74 5.28
C ALA A 13 14.57 15.11 6.25
N ARG A 14 14.76 15.67 7.44
CA ARG A 14 15.68 15.08 8.45
C ARG A 14 15.24 13.74 9.00
N ARG A 15 13.92 13.42 8.98
CA ARG A 15 13.39 12.10 9.34
C ARG A 15 13.53 11.11 8.21
N GLU A 16 13.43 11.54 6.96
CA GLU A 16 13.75 10.74 5.78
C GLU A 16 15.24 10.40 5.71
N GLU A 17 16.13 11.33 6.02
CA GLU A 17 17.58 11.10 6.06
C GLU A 17 18.04 10.15 7.19
N ARG A 18 17.24 9.96 8.26
CA ARG A 18 17.60 9.05 9.37
C ARG A 18 17.22 7.59 9.14
N ALA A 19 16.50 7.27 8.08
CA ALA A 19 16.12 5.88 7.73
C ALA A 19 16.44 5.52 6.28
N PRO A 20 17.66 5.80 5.74
CA PRO A 20 17.98 5.44 4.36
C PRO A 20 17.87 3.93 4.10
N GLY A 21 18.12 3.10 5.11
CA GLY A 21 18.11 1.65 4.98
C GLY A 21 16.73 1.03 4.77
N LEU A 22 15.67 1.55 5.37
CA LEU A 22 14.32 0.98 5.25
C LEU A 22 13.64 1.41 3.95
N LEU A 23 13.72 2.70 3.61
CA LEU A 23 13.19 3.26 2.36
C LEU A 23 13.91 2.67 1.14
N GLU A 24 15.22 2.51 1.24
CA GLU A 24 16.04 1.92 0.17
C GLU A 24 15.76 0.43 0.00
N ARG A 25 15.56 -0.33 1.10
CA ARG A 25 15.10 -1.72 1.07
C ARG A 25 13.68 -1.85 0.54
N LEU A 26 12.75 -0.97 0.93
CA LEU A 26 11.41 -0.89 0.37
C LEU A 26 11.44 -0.56 -1.12
N ALA A 27 12.25 0.42 -1.53
CA ALA A 27 12.39 0.79 -2.93
C ALA A 27 13.01 -0.34 -3.76
N GLN A 28 14.03 -1.04 -3.25
CA GLN A 28 14.61 -2.21 -3.91
C GLN A 28 13.61 -3.37 -3.99
N THR A 29 12.89 -3.68 -2.90
CA THR A 29 11.87 -4.73 -2.91
C THR A 29 10.70 -4.38 -3.84
N LEU A 30 10.31 -3.10 -3.90
CA LEU A 30 9.29 -2.60 -4.82
C LEU A 30 9.76 -2.59 -6.28
N ALA A 31 11.02 -2.30 -6.53
CA ALA A 31 11.63 -2.33 -7.88
C ALA A 31 11.72 -3.77 -8.40
N VAL A 32 12.13 -4.71 -7.57
CA VAL A 32 12.21 -6.15 -7.90
C VAL A 32 10.83 -6.76 -8.13
N ALA A 33 9.80 -6.27 -7.44
CA ALA A 33 8.41 -6.74 -7.59
C ALA A 33 7.66 -6.13 -8.79
N SER A 34 8.32 -5.31 -9.63
CA SER A 34 7.74 -4.79 -10.87
C SER A 34 8.11 -5.72 -12.03
N PRO A 35 7.16 -6.35 -12.73
CA PRO A 35 7.42 -7.35 -13.77
C PRO A 35 8.26 -6.84 -14.94
N GLU A 36 8.41 -5.53 -15.09
CA GLU A 36 9.07 -4.89 -16.24
C GLU A 36 10.60 -4.82 -16.13
N MET A 37 11.21 -5.16 -14.99
CA MET A 37 12.65 -5.08 -14.78
C MET A 37 13.42 -6.40 -14.94
N PHE A 38 12.76 -7.51 -15.27
CA PHE A 38 13.39 -8.84 -15.39
C PHE A 38 14.01 -9.15 -16.76
N ILE A 39 14.32 -8.15 -17.60
CA ILE A 39 14.82 -8.43 -18.98
C ILE A 39 16.35 -8.41 -19.11
N THR A 40 17.13 -8.13 -18.10
CA THR A 40 18.60 -8.10 -18.28
C THR A 40 19.37 -8.54 -17.05
N THR A 41 19.57 -9.81 -16.84
CA THR A 41 20.86 -10.42 -16.45
C THR A 41 20.72 -11.94 -16.46
N GLY A 42 21.29 -12.56 -17.47
CA GLY A 42 21.40 -14.02 -17.51
C GLY A 42 22.42 -14.50 -16.50
N GLU A 43 22.00 -15.40 -15.66
CA GLU A 43 22.74 -16.56 -15.17
C GLU A 43 21.93 -17.25 -14.07
N HIS A 44 21.42 -18.43 -14.40
CA HIS A 44 20.65 -19.40 -13.62
C HIS A 44 19.20 -18.99 -13.32
N PRO A 45 18.24 -19.48 -14.11
CA PRO A 45 16.82 -19.28 -13.79
C PRO A 45 16.47 -20.13 -12.56
N MET A 46 16.27 -19.47 -11.43
CA MET A 46 15.46 -20.06 -10.36
C MET A 46 14.06 -20.32 -10.92
N PRO A 47 13.35 -21.38 -10.50
CA PRO A 47 11.94 -21.53 -10.87
C PRO A 47 11.17 -20.27 -10.51
N VAL A 48 10.34 -19.76 -11.42
CA VAL A 48 9.57 -18.50 -11.24
C VAL A 48 8.78 -18.50 -9.94
N GLU A 49 8.23 -19.65 -9.55
CA GLU A 49 7.53 -19.85 -8.29
C GLU A 49 8.42 -19.63 -7.04
N ALA A 50 9.70 -20.00 -7.11
CA ALA A 50 10.64 -19.78 -6.01
C ALA A 50 11.08 -18.30 -5.89
N GLU A 51 11.10 -17.56 -6.98
CA GLU A 51 11.36 -16.11 -6.99
C GLU A 51 10.16 -15.34 -6.41
N GLU A 52 8.92 -15.68 -6.79
CA GLU A 52 7.71 -15.05 -6.27
C GLU A 52 7.58 -15.28 -4.76
N ASP A 53 7.84 -16.49 -4.28
CA ASP A 53 7.84 -16.82 -2.86
C ASP A 53 8.90 -16.04 -2.09
N LEU A 54 10.09 -15.88 -2.65
CA LEU A 54 11.17 -15.11 -2.04
C LEU A 54 10.80 -13.64 -1.91
N VAL A 55 10.28 -13.03 -3.00
CA VAL A 55 9.82 -11.63 -3.02
C VAL A 55 8.70 -11.41 -2.00
N THR A 56 7.75 -12.33 -1.90
CA THR A 56 6.66 -12.26 -0.93
C THR A 56 7.20 -12.30 0.50
N LYS A 57 8.07 -13.25 0.84
CA LYS A 57 8.70 -13.34 2.16
C LYS A 57 9.53 -12.12 2.53
N MET A 58 10.28 -11.57 1.57
CA MET A 58 11.02 -10.31 1.78
C MET A 58 10.07 -9.14 2.04
N THR A 59 8.98 -9.04 1.29
CA THR A 59 7.94 -8.02 1.48
C THR A 59 7.30 -8.12 2.86
N GLU A 60 6.92 -9.31 3.29
CA GLU A 60 6.37 -9.57 4.63
C GLU A 60 7.35 -9.16 5.73
N ARG A 61 8.62 -9.49 5.58
CA ARG A 61 9.65 -9.10 6.53
C ARG A 61 9.79 -7.58 6.65
N VAL A 62 9.84 -6.87 5.51
CA VAL A 62 9.93 -5.40 5.50
C VAL A 62 8.69 -4.77 6.13
N ILE A 63 7.48 -5.30 5.85
CA ILE A 63 6.24 -4.86 6.48
C ILE A 63 6.29 -5.06 7.99
N ALA A 64 6.77 -6.21 8.46
CA ALA A 64 6.86 -6.53 9.88
C ALA A 64 7.88 -5.64 10.60
N GLU A 65 9.04 -5.39 9.99
CA GLU A 65 10.09 -4.49 10.51
C GLU A 65 9.56 -3.05 10.61
N ALA A 66 8.97 -2.52 9.53
CA ALA A 66 8.38 -1.18 9.53
C ALA A 66 7.28 -1.01 10.59
N ALA A 67 6.42 -2.04 10.73
CA ALA A 67 5.38 -2.02 11.75
C ALA A 67 5.95 -2.15 13.17
N ALA A 68 7.11 -2.76 13.37
CA ALA A 68 7.78 -2.83 14.66
C ALA A 68 8.37 -1.49 15.09
N GLU A 69 8.90 -0.70 14.14
CA GLU A 69 9.36 0.66 14.38
C GLU A 69 8.20 1.61 14.74
N GLY A 70 6.98 1.31 14.30
CA GLY A 70 5.77 2.09 14.54
C GLY A 70 5.71 3.40 13.75
N ARG A 71 4.59 4.12 13.89
CA ARG A 71 4.34 5.40 13.21
C ARG A 71 4.52 5.36 11.69
N VAL A 72 4.08 4.29 11.05
CA VAL A 72 4.18 4.06 9.61
C VAL A 72 2.79 3.94 8.99
N VAL A 73 2.64 4.40 7.75
CA VAL A 73 1.48 4.16 6.91
C VAL A 73 1.92 3.23 5.77
N LEU A 74 1.35 2.03 5.75
CA LEU A 74 1.65 1.01 4.74
C LEU A 74 0.49 0.96 3.73
N VAL A 75 0.82 1.05 2.44
CA VAL A 75 -0.19 1.06 1.37
C VAL A 75 -0.01 -0.13 0.45
N GLY A 76 -1.01 -1.01 0.41
CA GLY A 76 -1.03 -2.19 -0.45
C GLY A 76 -0.11 -3.33 0.02
N ARG A 77 0.41 -4.12 -0.94
CA ARG A 77 1.37 -5.22 -0.74
C ARG A 77 0.93 -6.29 0.28
N GLY A 78 -0.37 -6.45 0.49
CA GLY A 78 -0.86 -7.42 1.47
C GLY A 78 -0.62 -7.02 2.94
N ALA A 79 -0.19 -5.77 3.23
CA ALA A 79 0.12 -5.33 4.59
C ALA A 79 -1.03 -5.57 5.58
N GLN A 80 -2.28 -5.44 5.14
CA GLN A 80 -3.45 -5.76 5.95
C GLN A 80 -3.46 -7.25 6.34
N ALA A 81 -3.12 -8.15 5.43
CA ALA A 81 -3.08 -9.58 5.70
C ALA A 81 -1.90 -9.95 6.62
N VAL A 82 -0.72 -9.40 6.35
CA VAL A 82 0.49 -9.61 7.16
C VAL A 82 0.30 -9.14 8.59
N LEU A 83 -0.38 -8.01 8.80
CA LEU A 83 -0.58 -7.39 10.10
C LEU A 83 -1.95 -7.68 10.72
N ALA A 84 -2.71 -8.63 10.18
CA ALA A 84 -4.12 -8.88 10.54
C ALA A 84 -4.37 -9.15 12.03
N THR A 85 -3.41 -9.74 12.72
CA THR A 85 -3.51 -10.07 14.16
C THR A 85 -2.80 -9.05 15.06
N ARG A 86 -2.26 -7.99 14.47
CA ARG A 86 -1.47 -7.01 15.21
C ARG A 86 -2.37 -6.00 15.93
N PRO A 87 -2.33 -5.90 17.27
CA PRO A 87 -3.29 -5.07 18.01
C PRO A 87 -3.09 -3.56 17.83
N ASN A 88 -1.90 -3.14 17.40
CA ASN A 88 -1.54 -1.76 17.15
C ASN A 88 -1.48 -1.41 15.65
N ALA A 89 -2.24 -2.12 14.84
CA ALA A 89 -2.48 -1.79 13.43
C ALA A 89 -3.92 -1.29 13.24
N LEU A 90 -4.10 -0.30 12.39
CA LEU A 90 -5.41 0.20 11.94
C LEU A 90 -5.58 -0.19 10.48
N HIS A 91 -6.51 -1.09 10.22
CA HIS A 91 -6.79 -1.58 8.88
C HIS A 91 -7.87 -0.72 8.23
N VAL A 92 -7.50 0.00 7.17
CA VAL A 92 -8.40 0.92 6.47
C VAL A 92 -8.60 0.45 5.03
N TYR A 93 -9.86 0.36 4.61
CA TYR A 93 -10.23 0.12 3.22
C TYR A 93 -10.84 1.38 2.63
N VAL A 94 -10.15 1.96 1.64
CA VAL A 94 -10.61 3.17 0.96
C VAL A 94 -11.36 2.75 -0.30
N ILE A 95 -12.61 3.19 -0.43
CA ILE A 95 -13.49 2.86 -1.55
C ILE A 95 -13.90 4.12 -2.33
N GLY A 96 -14.33 3.90 -3.57
CA GLY A 96 -14.95 4.88 -4.44
C GLY A 96 -15.55 4.17 -5.64
N SER A 97 -16.59 4.75 -6.24
CA SER A 97 -17.22 4.19 -7.43
C SER A 97 -16.23 4.10 -8.61
N LYS A 98 -16.50 3.20 -9.55
CA LYS A 98 -15.65 3.08 -10.75
C LYS A 98 -15.58 4.39 -11.55
N PRO A 99 -16.67 5.17 -11.74
CA PRO A 99 -16.60 6.48 -12.37
C PRO A 99 -15.69 7.47 -11.63
N PHE A 100 -15.76 7.52 -10.30
CA PHE A 100 -14.87 8.36 -9.49
C PHE A 100 -13.41 7.93 -9.64
N ARG A 101 -13.12 6.64 -9.52
CA ARG A 101 -11.77 6.08 -9.68
C ARG A 101 -11.20 6.34 -11.07
N ARG A 102 -12.06 6.25 -12.12
CA ARG A 102 -11.71 6.59 -13.49
C ARG A 102 -11.26 8.05 -13.62
N LYS A 103 -12.04 8.97 -13.06
CA LYS A 103 -11.70 10.40 -13.03
C LYS A 103 -10.34 10.63 -12.34
N VAL A 104 -10.15 10.05 -11.15
CA VAL A 104 -8.90 10.18 -10.39
C VAL A 104 -7.70 9.60 -11.17
N ALA A 105 -7.86 8.44 -11.81
CA ALA A 105 -6.80 7.82 -12.60
C ALA A 105 -6.36 8.69 -13.79
N ILE A 106 -7.30 9.30 -14.47
CA ILE A 106 -7.00 10.22 -15.58
C ILE A 106 -6.33 11.49 -15.07
N GLU A 107 -6.97 12.18 -14.11
CA GLU A 107 -6.57 13.53 -13.69
C GLU A 107 -5.30 13.54 -12.83
N ARG A 108 -5.09 12.53 -11.98
CA ARG A 108 -3.98 12.52 -11.02
C ARG A 108 -2.85 11.57 -11.40
N LEU A 109 -3.17 10.47 -12.08
CA LEU A 109 -2.17 9.45 -12.45
C LEU A 109 -1.79 9.49 -13.93
N GLY A 110 -2.46 10.33 -14.74
CA GLY A 110 -2.16 10.49 -16.16
C GLY A 110 -2.51 9.27 -17.02
N VAL A 111 -3.41 8.40 -16.55
CA VAL A 111 -3.82 7.21 -17.30
C VAL A 111 -4.61 7.63 -18.54
N ASP A 112 -4.27 7.04 -19.69
CA ASP A 112 -4.97 7.26 -20.95
C ASP A 112 -6.49 7.00 -20.80
N PRO A 113 -7.36 7.97 -21.11
CA PRO A 113 -8.82 7.80 -21.03
C PRO A 113 -9.37 6.61 -21.82
N ALA A 114 -8.71 6.21 -22.92
CA ALA A 114 -9.11 5.06 -23.72
C ALA A 114 -8.79 3.70 -23.05
N LYS A 115 -7.85 3.68 -22.10
CA LYS A 115 -7.37 2.45 -21.43
C LYS A 115 -7.76 2.38 -19.98
N VAL A 116 -8.27 3.44 -19.39
CA VAL A 116 -8.47 3.57 -17.94
C VAL A 116 -9.36 2.48 -17.34
N ASP A 117 -10.43 2.11 -18.01
CA ASP A 117 -11.34 1.07 -17.50
C ASP A 117 -10.64 -0.28 -17.43
N LYS A 118 -9.87 -0.63 -18.47
CA LYS A 118 -9.06 -1.85 -18.49
C LYS A 118 -8.00 -1.83 -17.39
N VAL A 119 -7.28 -0.73 -17.23
CA VAL A 119 -6.26 -0.56 -16.18
C VAL A 119 -6.85 -0.73 -14.79
N ILE A 120 -8.04 -0.17 -14.53
CA ILE A 120 -8.73 -0.32 -13.24
C ILE A 120 -9.09 -1.78 -12.99
N ASP A 121 -9.72 -2.45 -13.97
CA ASP A 121 -10.18 -3.83 -13.82
C ASP A 121 -9.00 -4.79 -13.63
N GLU A 122 -7.94 -4.66 -14.42
CA GLU A 122 -6.73 -5.47 -14.29
C GLU A 122 -6.04 -5.24 -12.93
N THR A 123 -5.95 -3.97 -12.49
CA THR A 123 -5.35 -3.64 -11.19
C THR A 123 -6.13 -4.26 -10.04
N ASP A 124 -7.46 -4.22 -10.08
CA ASP A 124 -8.30 -4.83 -9.04
C ASP A 124 -8.16 -6.35 -9.05
N GLN A 125 -8.21 -6.96 -10.23
CA GLN A 125 -8.05 -8.40 -10.39
C GLN A 125 -6.69 -8.87 -9.86
N HIS A 126 -5.59 -8.20 -10.20
CA HIS A 126 -4.26 -8.55 -9.70
C HIS A 126 -4.17 -8.42 -8.19
N ARG A 127 -4.77 -7.38 -7.59
CA ARG A 127 -4.80 -7.21 -6.13
C ARG A 127 -5.58 -8.32 -5.44
N ASP A 128 -6.74 -8.69 -5.98
CA ASP A 128 -7.58 -9.75 -5.44
C ASP A 128 -6.87 -11.10 -5.54
N GLN A 129 -6.27 -11.41 -6.70
CA GLN A 129 -5.49 -12.62 -6.92
C GLN A 129 -4.28 -12.70 -5.99
N TYR A 130 -3.52 -11.61 -5.84
CA TYR A 130 -2.35 -11.54 -4.96
C TYR A 130 -2.72 -11.88 -3.51
N VAL A 131 -3.73 -11.21 -2.96
CA VAL A 131 -4.15 -11.42 -1.57
C VAL A 131 -4.71 -12.84 -1.38
N LYS A 132 -5.43 -13.35 -2.36
CA LYS A 132 -5.98 -14.71 -2.33
C LYS A 132 -4.89 -15.78 -2.40
N ALA A 133 -3.93 -15.63 -3.32
CA ALA A 133 -2.87 -16.62 -3.54
C ALA A 133 -1.91 -16.70 -2.34
N HIS A 134 -1.43 -15.56 -1.85
CA HIS A 134 -0.40 -15.53 -0.80
C HIS A 134 -0.96 -15.64 0.62
N TYR A 135 -2.18 -15.16 0.86
CA TYR A 135 -2.75 -15.08 2.22
C TYR A 135 -4.05 -15.85 2.41
N GLY A 136 -4.62 -16.45 1.36
CA GLY A 136 -5.89 -17.16 1.42
C GLY A 136 -7.09 -16.28 1.77
N ARG A 137 -6.95 -14.94 1.68
CA ARG A 137 -7.94 -13.96 2.12
C ARG A 137 -8.70 -13.35 0.95
N ASP A 138 -9.91 -12.89 1.22
CA ASP A 138 -10.66 -12.06 0.30
C ASP A 138 -10.46 -10.59 0.68
N ARG A 139 -9.82 -9.81 -0.20
CA ARG A 139 -9.61 -8.38 0.00
C ARG A 139 -10.92 -7.58 0.12
N GLN A 140 -12.01 -8.09 -0.44
CA GLN A 140 -13.32 -7.45 -0.43
C GLN A 140 -14.17 -7.81 0.80
N ASP A 141 -13.71 -8.72 1.63
CA ASP A 141 -14.35 -8.97 2.93
C ASP A 141 -14.11 -7.81 3.89
N LEU A 142 -15.12 -6.96 4.00
CA LEU A 142 -15.07 -5.72 4.79
C LEU A 142 -14.92 -5.98 6.30
N THR A 143 -15.20 -7.18 6.78
CA THR A 143 -15.03 -7.55 8.20
C THR A 143 -13.57 -7.61 8.62
N GLN A 144 -12.65 -7.58 7.66
CA GLN A 144 -11.19 -7.59 7.89
C GLN A 144 -10.60 -6.18 8.10
N TYR A 145 -11.43 -5.14 8.07
CA TYR A 145 -10.99 -3.75 8.19
C TYR A 145 -11.65 -3.07 9.38
N ASP A 146 -10.89 -2.23 10.06
CA ASP A 146 -11.41 -1.40 11.17
C ASP A 146 -12.25 -0.22 10.65
N LEU A 147 -11.87 0.33 9.48
CA LEU A 147 -12.56 1.43 8.81
C LEU A 147 -12.72 1.14 7.32
N VAL A 148 -13.93 1.42 6.82
CA VAL A 148 -14.21 1.48 5.38
C VAL A 148 -14.59 2.91 5.05
N VAL A 149 -13.77 3.59 4.23
CA VAL A 149 -13.88 5.03 3.99
C VAL A 149 -14.18 5.30 2.53
N ASN A 150 -15.29 5.97 2.24
CA ASN A 150 -15.66 6.35 0.88
C ASN A 150 -15.06 7.71 0.50
N ALA A 151 -13.93 7.68 -0.21
CA ALA A 151 -13.21 8.88 -0.64
C ALA A 151 -13.95 9.70 -1.69
N GLU A 152 -14.89 9.11 -2.42
CA GLU A 152 -15.75 9.86 -3.35
C GLU A 152 -16.71 10.80 -2.62
N ARG A 153 -17.26 10.36 -1.49
CA ARG A 153 -18.23 11.14 -0.73
C ARG A 153 -17.58 12.14 0.22
N LEU A 154 -16.45 11.80 0.78
CA LEU A 154 -15.77 12.59 1.80
C LEU A 154 -14.68 13.51 1.21
N GLY A 155 -14.26 13.25 -0.02
CA GLY A 155 -13.02 13.79 -0.54
C GLY A 155 -11.80 13.11 0.13
N PHE A 156 -10.60 13.37 -0.42
CA PHE A 156 -9.38 12.78 0.12
C PHE A 156 -9.01 13.34 1.49
N GLU A 157 -9.19 14.64 1.71
CA GLU A 157 -8.93 15.29 2.99
C GLU A 157 -9.88 14.78 4.08
N GLY A 158 -11.19 14.76 3.82
CA GLY A 158 -12.16 14.25 4.79
C GLY A 158 -11.97 12.77 5.11
N ALA A 159 -11.53 11.97 4.15
CA ALA A 159 -11.15 10.58 4.39
C ALA A 159 -9.92 10.48 5.30
N ALA A 160 -8.91 11.31 5.08
CA ALA A 160 -7.71 11.38 5.92
C ALA A 160 -8.04 11.85 7.34
N ASP A 161 -8.90 12.85 7.49
CA ASP A 161 -9.33 13.37 8.79
C ASP A 161 -10.01 12.29 9.64
N LEU A 162 -10.88 11.45 9.04
CA LEU A 162 -11.49 10.32 9.73
C LEU A 162 -10.47 9.29 10.22
N ILE A 163 -9.49 8.96 9.38
CA ILE A 163 -8.43 8.03 9.75
C ILE A 163 -7.62 8.61 10.91
N VAL A 164 -7.24 9.88 10.84
CA VAL A 164 -6.50 10.58 11.92
C VAL A 164 -7.32 10.65 13.19
N ALA A 165 -8.63 10.91 13.11
CA ALA A 165 -9.51 10.93 14.27
C ALA A 165 -9.53 9.57 14.99
N GLU A 166 -9.58 8.45 14.25
CA GLU A 166 -9.53 7.11 14.84
C GLU A 166 -8.16 6.81 15.48
N VAL A 167 -7.06 7.21 14.85
CA VAL A 167 -5.70 7.08 15.42
C VAL A 167 -5.60 7.84 16.76
N LYS A 168 -6.13 9.07 16.80
CA LYS A 168 -6.20 9.87 18.04
C LYS A 168 -7.09 9.22 19.09
N ARG A 169 -8.26 8.69 18.71
CA ARG A 169 -9.17 7.97 19.61
C ARG A 169 -8.47 6.76 20.25
N ARG A 170 -7.62 6.06 19.51
CA ARG A 170 -6.80 4.96 20.02
C ARG A 170 -5.60 5.42 20.85
N ARG A 171 -5.36 6.71 20.96
CA ARG A 171 -4.22 7.32 21.69
C ARG A 171 -2.85 6.87 21.18
N TRP A 172 -2.75 6.73 19.86
CA TRP A 172 -1.48 6.37 19.23
C TRP A 172 -0.63 7.59 18.84
N VAL A 173 -1.22 8.78 18.87
CA VAL A 173 -0.61 10.10 18.69
C VAL A 173 -1.24 11.12 19.64
#